data_a912e026d85fd33964629c9450e63438
#
_entry.id   a912e026d85fd33964629c9450e63438
#
_cell.length_a   1.000
_cell.length_b   1.000
_cell.length_c   1.000
_cell.angle_alpha   90.00
_cell.angle_beta   90.00
_cell.angle_gamma   90.00
#
_symmetry.space_group_name_H-M   'P 1'
#
loop_
_entity.id
_entity.type
_entity.pdbx_description
1 polymer ?
#
loop_
_entity_poly.entity_id
_entity_poly.type
_entity_poly.pdbx_seq_one_letter_code
_entity_poly.pdbx_strand_id
1 'polypeptide(L)'
;INLNGKKLFVLETKAKRSGLFCDDSWISNDVGYELQCIEYDINKDVFGYLTIKVPTEWVKEKAQFSFTGKDEQSRDWLMVFMHRSDWKFQVEASNLILKNAMSRELIVRVDHPYTQKTQEIRIKSTYFEVKGMIKPGYNSLRFPSYPKDFVGTDSIHISIGKQVFHQVVTVQETKNYTFHIIHHSHNDIGYSHLQTEVEQIQNRN
;
A
#
# COMPACT_ATOMS: atom_id res chain seq x y z
N ILE A 1 -22.14 6.80 -7.15
CA ILE A 1 -21.69 7.78 -6.15
C ILE A 1 -22.46 9.07 -6.38
N ASN A 2 -22.99 9.66 -5.33
CA ASN A 2 -23.73 10.91 -5.39
C ASN A 2 -23.13 11.93 -4.42
N LEU A 3 -23.32 13.22 -4.72
CA LEU A 3 -23.01 14.35 -3.84
C LEU A 3 -24.28 15.20 -3.67
N ASN A 4 -24.69 15.42 -2.43
CA ASN A 4 -25.90 16.18 -2.07
C ASN A 4 -27.14 15.72 -2.88
N GLY A 5 -27.31 14.41 -3.07
CA GLY A 5 -28.38 13.80 -3.84
C GLY A 5 -28.18 13.81 -5.38
N LYS A 6 -27.19 14.54 -5.90
CA LYS A 6 -26.90 14.57 -7.34
C LYS A 6 -25.93 13.44 -7.70
N LYS A 7 -26.29 12.64 -8.70
CA LYS A 7 -25.43 11.58 -9.22
C LYS A 7 -24.18 12.19 -9.87
N LEU A 8 -23.01 11.73 -9.46
CA LEU A 8 -21.72 12.13 -10.03
C LEU A 8 -21.30 11.15 -11.14
N PHE A 9 -21.07 9.90 -10.77
CA PHE A 9 -20.60 8.85 -11.68
C PHE A 9 -20.90 7.46 -11.10
N VAL A 10 -20.70 6.47 -11.92
CA VAL A 10 -20.68 5.05 -11.52
C VAL A 10 -19.22 4.61 -11.55
N LEU A 11 -18.74 4.12 -10.44
CA LEU A 11 -17.44 3.46 -10.36
C LEU A 11 -17.65 1.96 -10.52
N GLU A 12 -17.06 1.38 -11.55
CA GLU A 12 -17.04 -0.07 -11.76
C GLU A 12 -15.61 -0.56 -11.55
N THR A 13 -15.39 -1.24 -10.44
CA THR A 13 -14.11 -1.91 -10.20
C THR A 13 -14.05 -3.14 -11.10
N LYS A 14 -13.25 -3.07 -12.14
CA LYS A 14 -13.01 -4.21 -13.02
C LYS A 14 -11.92 -5.07 -12.39
N ALA A 15 -12.30 -6.11 -11.67
CA ALA A 15 -11.37 -7.17 -11.35
C ALA A 15 -10.85 -7.76 -12.66
N LYS A 16 -9.59 -7.49 -13.01
CA LYS A 16 -8.96 -8.19 -14.12
C LYS A 16 -8.83 -9.66 -13.74
N ARG A 17 -9.00 -10.56 -14.69
CA ARG A 17 -8.80 -12.02 -14.50
C ARG A 17 -7.45 -12.39 -13.88
N SER A 18 -6.48 -11.47 -13.92
CA SER A 18 -5.16 -11.59 -13.29
C SER A 18 -5.14 -11.28 -11.80
N GLY A 19 -6.27 -10.90 -11.17
CA GLY A 19 -6.32 -10.55 -9.74
C GLY A 19 -5.64 -9.23 -9.37
N LEU A 20 -5.14 -8.47 -10.34
CA LEU A 20 -4.53 -7.17 -10.12
C LEU A 20 -5.56 -6.08 -10.41
N PHE A 21 -5.95 -5.33 -9.39
CA PHE A 21 -6.66 -4.07 -9.57
C PHE A 21 -5.68 -3.05 -10.10
N CYS A 22 -6.08 -2.35 -11.15
CA CYS A 22 -5.31 -1.23 -11.65
C CYS A 22 -5.88 0.05 -11.08
N ASP A 23 -5.01 1.01 -10.87
CA ASP A 23 -5.42 2.39 -10.70
C ASP A 23 -6.36 2.76 -11.86
N ASP A 24 -7.41 3.49 -11.56
CA ASP A 24 -8.41 3.93 -12.52
C ASP A 24 -8.69 5.42 -12.33
N SER A 25 -9.01 6.10 -13.42
CA SER A 25 -9.34 7.52 -13.37
C SER A 25 -10.32 7.88 -14.47
N TRP A 26 -11.17 8.84 -14.18
CA TRP A 26 -12.11 9.38 -15.12
C TRP A 26 -12.37 10.86 -14.82
N ILE A 27 -12.50 11.67 -15.85
CA ILE A 27 -12.85 13.08 -15.73
C ILE A 27 -13.77 13.51 -16.87
N SER A 28 -14.83 14.24 -16.54
CA SER A 28 -15.72 14.87 -17.51
C SER A 28 -16.32 16.12 -16.90
N ASN A 29 -16.26 17.24 -17.62
CA ASN A 29 -16.88 18.54 -17.21
C ASN A 29 -16.56 18.91 -15.75
N ASP A 30 -15.30 18.92 -15.36
CA ASP A 30 -14.81 19.25 -14.01
C ASP A 30 -15.21 18.28 -12.89
N VAL A 31 -15.93 17.23 -13.19
CA VAL A 31 -16.22 16.11 -12.30
C VAL A 31 -15.36 14.94 -12.68
N GLY A 32 -14.75 14.30 -11.70
CA GLY A 32 -13.92 13.13 -11.99
C GLY A 32 -13.57 12.36 -10.73
N TYR A 33 -12.92 11.24 -10.96
CA TYR A 33 -12.31 10.46 -9.88
C TYR A 33 -10.93 9.93 -10.28
N GLU A 34 -10.14 9.65 -9.27
CA GLU A 34 -8.91 8.87 -9.35
C GLU A 34 -8.98 7.82 -8.24
N LEU A 35 -8.94 6.55 -8.63
CA LEU A 35 -8.82 5.41 -7.72
C LEU A 35 -7.37 4.95 -7.72
N GLN A 36 -6.74 5.04 -6.57
CA GLN A 36 -5.39 4.53 -6.33
C GLN A 36 -5.48 3.30 -5.43
N CYS A 37 -5.21 2.14 -5.98
CA CYS A 37 -5.12 0.90 -5.22
C CYS A 37 -3.79 0.83 -4.47
N ILE A 38 -3.84 0.59 -3.15
CA ILE A 38 -2.66 0.49 -2.30
C ILE A 38 -2.30 -0.95 -2.04
N GLU A 39 -3.31 -1.73 -1.70
CA GLU A 39 -3.15 -3.12 -1.29
C GLU A 39 -4.43 -3.90 -1.60
N TYR A 40 -4.31 -5.18 -1.77
CA TYR A 40 -5.41 -6.13 -1.68
C TYR A 40 -4.97 -7.35 -0.89
N ASP A 41 -5.91 -7.89 -0.14
CA ASP A 41 -5.63 -8.99 0.76
C ASP A 41 -5.74 -10.38 0.09
N ILE A 42 -5.58 -11.42 0.88
CA ILE A 42 -5.70 -12.82 0.45
C ILE A 42 -7.10 -13.15 -0.10
N ASN A 43 -8.13 -12.44 0.35
CA ASN A 43 -9.52 -12.59 -0.10
C ASN A 43 -9.81 -11.80 -1.38
N LYS A 44 -8.83 -11.03 -1.86
CA LYS A 44 -8.91 -10.10 -2.98
C LYS A 44 -9.73 -8.84 -2.68
N ASP A 45 -9.87 -8.48 -1.42
CA ASP A 45 -10.45 -7.22 -1.01
C ASP A 45 -9.47 -6.09 -1.31
N VAL A 46 -9.98 -5.02 -1.90
CA VAL A 46 -9.18 -3.89 -2.38
C VAL A 46 -9.19 -2.77 -1.36
N PHE A 47 -8.00 -2.33 -0.98
CA PHE A 47 -7.77 -1.15 -0.17
C PHE A 47 -7.15 -0.06 -1.01
N GLY A 48 -7.72 1.15 -0.96
CA GLY A 48 -7.21 2.23 -1.78
C GLY A 48 -7.79 3.59 -1.42
N TYR A 49 -7.30 4.61 -2.11
CA TYR A 49 -7.84 5.95 -2.04
C TYR A 49 -8.69 6.26 -3.26
N LEU A 50 -9.91 6.72 -3.03
CA LEU A 50 -10.76 7.30 -4.05
C LEU A 50 -10.77 8.82 -3.89
N THR A 51 -10.14 9.50 -4.81
CA THR A 51 -10.18 10.96 -4.89
C THR A 51 -11.30 11.38 -5.82
N ILE A 52 -12.20 12.21 -5.34
CA ILE A 52 -13.32 12.74 -6.12
C ILE A 52 -13.10 14.21 -6.37
N LYS A 53 -13.04 14.61 -7.63
CA LYS A 53 -12.96 16.00 -8.07
C LYS A 53 -14.35 16.49 -8.39
N VAL A 54 -14.74 17.61 -7.79
CA VAL A 54 -16.02 18.30 -8.06
C VAL A 54 -15.83 19.81 -8.08
N PRO A 55 -16.70 20.56 -8.78
CA PRO A 55 -16.68 22.01 -8.73
C PRO A 55 -16.88 22.54 -7.31
N THR A 56 -16.13 23.56 -6.93
CA THR A 56 -16.17 24.13 -5.58
C THR A 56 -17.54 24.64 -5.18
N GLU A 57 -18.31 25.15 -6.12
CA GLU A 57 -19.65 25.65 -5.91
C GLU A 57 -20.66 24.57 -5.49
N TRP A 58 -20.35 23.28 -5.70
CA TRP A 58 -21.19 22.15 -5.26
C TRP A 58 -20.94 21.77 -3.79
N VAL A 59 -19.88 22.32 -3.19
CA VAL A 59 -19.44 22.04 -1.83
C VAL A 59 -19.46 23.34 -1.02
N LYS A 60 -20.63 23.97 -0.86
CA LYS A 60 -20.72 25.30 -0.20
C LYS A 60 -20.61 25.19 1.32
N GLU A 61 -21.59 24.60 1.98
CA GLU A 61 -21.65 24.56 3.44
C GLU A 61 -21.44 23.13 3.97
N LYS A 62 -22.00 22.13 3.27
CA LYS A 62 -21.93 20.72 3.63
C LYS A 62 -21.85 19.87 2.37
N ALA A 63 -20.85 19.01 2.31
CA ALA A 63 -20.77 17.96 1.31
C ALA A 63 -21.23 16.62 1.92
N GLN A 64 -22.31 16.08 1.38
CA GLN A 64 -22.78 14.75 1.75
C GLN A 64 -22.59 13.81 0.58
N PHE A 65 -21.62 12.89 0.69
CA PHE A 65 -21.48 11.81 -0.26
C PHE A 65 -22.35 10.64 0.12
N SER A 66 -22.97 10.03 -0.88
CA SER A 66 -23.67 8.76 -0.73
C SER A 66 -23.16 7.75 -1.75
N PHE A 67 -23.01 6.51 -1.30
CA PHE A 67 -22.53 5.39 -2.08
C PHE A 67 -23.65 4.37 -2.14
N THR A 68 -24.04 3.99 -3.35
CA THR A 68 -25.11 3.00 -3.57
C THR A 68 -24.56 1.89 -4.42
N GLY A 69 -24.65 0.65 -3.96
CA GLY A 69 -24.32 -0.53 -4.75
C GLY A 69 -25.25 -0.67 -5.93
N LYS A 70 -24.78 -1.24 -7.03
CA LYS A 70 -25.58 -1.49 -8.24
C LYS A 70 -26.40 -2.77 -8.13
N ASP A 71 -25.92 -3.72 -7.36
CA ASP A 71 -26.53 -5.02 -7.15
C ASP A 71 -26.96 -5.19 -5.70
N GLU A 72 -28.28 -5.22 -5.47
CA GLU A 72 -28.85 -5.40 -4.13
C GLU A 72 -28.60 -6.82 -3.56
N GLN A 73 -28.23 -7.77 -4.41
CA GLN A 73 -27.93 -9.15 -4.01
C GLN A 73 -26.44 -9.40 -3.79
N SER A 74 -25.60 -8.41 -4.05
CA SER A 74 -24.17 -8.52 -3.80
C SER A 74 -23.91 -8.76 -2.32
N ARG A 75 -23.04 -9.75 -2.04
CA ARG A 75 -22.50 -10.00 -0.71
C ARG A 75 -21.21 -9.23 -0.47
N ASP A 76 -20.80 -8.43 -1.43
CA ASP A 76 -19.57 -7.65 -1.34
C ASP A 76 -19.76 -6.50 -0.36
N TRP A 77 -18.73 -6.26 0.41
CA TRP A 77 -18.71 -5.21 1.43
C TRP A 77 -18.01 -3.98 0.87
N LEU A 78 -18.60 -2.82 1.10
CA LEU A 78 -17.95 -1.54 0.83
C LEU A 78 -17.84 -0.75 2.12
N MET A 79 -16.63 -0.50 2.57
CA MET A 79 -16.33 0.40 3.67
C MET A 79 -15.69 1.67 3.13
N VAL A 80 -16.24 2.82 3.49
CA VAL A 80 -15.75 4.12 3.05
C VAL A 80 -15.43 4.98 4.27
N PHE A 81 -14.20 5.48 4.32
CA PHE A 81 -13.73 6.38 5.35
C PHE A 81 -13.30 7.69 4.71
N MET A 82 -13.71 8.81 5.32
CA MET A 82 -13.23 10.12 4.87
C MET A 82 -11.96 10.50 5.62
N HIS A 83 -10.93 10.88 4.88
CA HIS A 83 -9.68 11.38 5.43
C HIS A 83 -9.42 12.80 4.95
N ARG A 84 -8.86 13.61 5.83
CA ARG A 84 -8.33 14.90 5.45
C ARG A 84 -7.04 14.72 4.67
N SER A 85 -6.93 15.40 3.53
CA SER A 85 -5.75 15.34 2.67
C SER A 85 -4.67 16.30 3.20
N ASP A 86 -3.95 15.85 4.22
CA ASP A 86 -2.80 16.54 4.81
C ASP A 86 -1.53 15.71 4.62
N TRP A 87 -0.36 16.33 4.81
CA TRP A 87 0.90 15.62 4.88
C TRP A 87 0.90 14.62 6.04
N LYS A 88 1.12 13.35 5.74
CA LYS A 88 1.37 12.31 6.74
C LYS A 88 2.58 11.51 6.33
N PHE A 89 3.40 11.17 7.30
CA PHE A 89 4.62 10.39 7.10
C PHE A 89 4.63 9.22 8.06
N GLN A 90 4.99 8.06 7.52
CA GLN A 90 5.37 6.90 8.29
C GLN A 90 6.73 6.44 7.78
N VAL A 91 7.71 6.44 8.66
CA VAL A 91 9.08 6.05 8.31
C VAL A 91 9.50 4.90 9.19
N GLU A 92 9.99 3.86 8.55
CA GLU A 92 10.34 2.61 9.20
C GLU A 92 11.66 2.09 8.63
N ALA A 93 12.62 1.80 9.51
CA ALA A 93 13.78 1.01 9.14
C ALA A 93 13.41 -0.47 9.23
N SER A 94 13.33 -1.13 8.09
CA SER A 94 12.95 -2.54 8.04
C SER A 94 14.07 -3.43 8.58
N ASN A 95 13.71 -4.67 8.92
CA ASN A 95 14.71 -5.70 9.29
C ASN A 95 15.41 -6.31 8.08
N LEU A 96 15.08 -5.85 6.86
CA LEU A 96 15.71 -6.33 5.64
C LEU A 96 17.05 -5.64 5.42
N ILE A 97 18.06 -6.46 5.16
CA ILE A 97 19.39 -6.00 4.76
C ILE A 97 19.51 -6.11 3.25
N LEU A 98 19.74 -4.99 2.58
CA LEU A 98 19.96 -4.95 1.14
C LEU A 98 21.37 -5.45 0.83
N LYS A 99 21.46 -6.62 0.21
CA LYS A 99 22.73 -7.34 -0.05
C LYS A 99 23.77 -6.47 -0.77
N ASN A 100 23.34 -5.71 -1.77
CA ASN A 100 24.25 -4.90 -2.58
C ASN A 100 24.75 -3.65 -1.87
N ALA A 101 24.01 -3.12 -0.90
CA ALA A 101 24.35 -1.90 -0.19
C ALA A 101 24.90 -2.16 1.22
N MET A 102 24.82 -3.39 1.73
CA MET A 102 25.13 -3.75 3.12
C MET A 102 24.48 -2.80 4.12
N SER A 103 23.30 -2.34 3.79
CA SER A 103 22.53 -1.37 4.53
C SER A 103 21.12 -1.89 4.77
N ARG A 104 20.43 -1.31 5.74
CA ARG A 104 19.01 -1.59 5.99
C ARG A 104 18.14 -0.91 4.95
N GLU A 105 17.00 -1.51 4.66
CA GLU A 105 15.97 -0.87 3.86
C GLU A 105 15.19 0.13 4.73
N LEU A 106 15.03 1.36 4.24
CA LEU A 106 14.12 2.36 4.79
C LEU A 106 12.85 2.36 3.95
N ILE A 107 11.72 2.18 4.62
CA ILE A 107 10.41 2.29 4.00
C ILE A 107 9.81 3.63 4.41
N VAL A 108 9.47 4.44 3.44
CA VAL A 108 8.87 5.77 3.65
C VAL A 108 7.51 5.82 2.98
N ARG A 109 6.46 5.90 3.79
CA ARG A 109 5.10 6.05 3.32
C ARG A 109 4.69 7.50 3.51
N VAL A 110 4.16 8.09 2.46
CA VAL A 110 3.81 9.52 2.43
C VAL A 110 2.40 9.69 1.87
N ASP A 111 1.52 10.29 2.64
CA ASP A 111 0.29 10.87 2.12
C ASP A 111 0.60 12.28 1.63
N HIS A 112 0.64 12.44 0.32
CA HIS A 112 0.89 13.70 -0.35
C HIS A 112 -0.44 14.39 -0.66
N PRO A 113 -0.67 15.64 -0.18
CA PRO A 113 -1.93 16.34 -0.43
C PRO A 113 -2.25 16.47 -1.93
N TYR A 114 -3.50 16.20 -2.30
CA TYR A 114 -3.97 16.29 -3.69
C TYR A 114 -3.98 17.70 -4.25
N THR A 115 -3.86 18.71 -3.40
CA THR A 115 -3.72 20.11 -3.80
C THR A 115 -2.32 20.46 -4.33
N GLN A 116 -1.37 19.53 -4.22
CA GLN A 116 0.01 19.73 -4.61
C GLN A 116 0.31 18.97 -5.92
N LYS A 117 1.41 19.35 -6.57
CA LYS A 117 1.93 18.65 -7.74
C LYS A 117 2.97 17.61 -7.33
N THR A 118 3.33 16.73 -8.24
CA THR A 118 4.48 15.82 -8.08
C THR A 118 5.73 16.62 -7.71
N GLN A 119 6.44 16.19 -6.66
CA GLN A 119 7.58 16.90 -6.08
C GLN A 119 8.71 15.92 -5.72
N GLU A 120 9.92 16.45 -5.65
CA GLU A 120 11.04 15.71 -5.06
C GLU A 120 10.88 15.70 -3.54
N ILE A 121 11.06 14.51 -2.95
CA ILE A 121 11.26 14.31 -1.51
C ILE A 121 12.74 14.03 -1.28
N ARG A 122 13.32 14.69 -0.28
CA ARG A 122 14.66 14.43 0.20
C ARG A 122 14.60 14.02 1.66
N ILE A 123 15.27 12.95 2.00
CA ILE A 123 15.31 12.40 3.36
C ILE A 123 16.77 12.32 3.77
N LYS A 124 17.08 13.01 4.86
CA LYS A 124 18.44 13.12 5.37
C LYS A 124 18.51 12.72 6.83
N SER A 125 19.53 11.95 7.16
CA SER A 125 19.93 11.62 8.53
C SER A 125 21.45 11.83 8.68
N THR A 126 21.97 11.46 9.85
CA THR A 126 23.44 11.39 10.05
C THR A 126 24.10 10.31 9.20
N TYR A 127 23.35 9.26 8.85
CA TYR A 127 23.88 8.03 8.23
C TYR A 127 23.66 7.96 6.73
N PHE A 128 22.68 8.69 6.19
CA PHE A 128 22.32 8.62 4.77
C PHE A 128 21.64 9.92 4.29
N GLU A 129 21.66 10.10 2.98
CA GLU A 129 20.81 11.07 2.29
C GLU A 129 20.26 10.41 1.03
N VAL A 130 18.92 10.39 0.89
CA VAL A 130 18.22 9.78 -0.25
C VAL A 130 17.17 10.73 -0.81
N LYS A 131 16.83 10.52 -2.09
CA LYS A 131 15.86 11.32 -2.82
C LYS A 131 14.91 10.42 -3.58
N GLY A 132 13.69 10.90 -3.75
CA GLY A 132 12.67 10.24 -4.55
C GLY A 132 11.68 11.24 -5.12
N MET A 133 10.76 10.73 -5.93
CA MET A 133 9.64 11.52 -6.43
C MET A 133 8.35 11.04 -5.79
N ILE A 134 7.52 11.97 -5.34
CA ILE A 134 6.20 11.70 -4.79
C ILE A 134 5.13 12.40 -5.62
N LYS A 135 4.06 11.71 -5.90
CA LYS A 135 2.85 12.21 -6.57
C LYS A 135 1.74 12.46 -5.55
N PRO A 136 0.74 13.27 -5.85
CA PRO A 136 -0.45 13.38 -5.00
C PRO A 136 -1.04 12.03 -4.64
N GLY A 137 -1.50 11.88 -3.40
CA GLY A 137 -2.00 10.64 -2.85
C GLY A 137 -0.96 9.83 -2.09
N TYR A 138 -1.19 8.56 -1.96
CA TYR A 138 -0.31 7.66 -1.22
C TYR A 138 0.94 7.29 -2.02
N ASN A 139 2.08 7.38 -1.36
CA ASN A 139 3.38 6.97 -1.90
C ASN A 139 4.07 6.02 -0.92
N SER A 140 4.68 4.97 -1.46
CA SER A 140 5.54 4.06 -0.71
C SER A 140 6.89 3.97 -1.40
N LEU A 141 7.90 4.49 -0.76
CA LEU A 141 9.28 4.57 -1.27
C LEU A 141 10.18 3.66 -0.45
N ARG A 142 11.18 3.08 -1.08
CA ARG A 142 12.16 2.20 -0.44
C ARG A 142 13.55 2.66 -0.78
N PHE A 143 14.42 2.78 0.22
CA PHE A 143 15.77 3.29 0.07
C PHE A 143 16.76 2.47 0.88
N PRO A 144 18.04 2.36 0.43
CA PRO A 144 19.12 1.99 1.33
C PRO A 144 19.30 3.09 2.38
N SER A 145 19.59 2.71 3.62
CA SER A 145 19.65 3.65 4.73
C SER A 145 20.76 3.34 5.73
N TYR A 146 20.41 2.97 6.94
CA TYR A 146 21.36 2.73 8.03
C TYR A 146 22.33 1.59 7.72
N PRO A 147 23.57 1.67 8.23
CA PRO A 147 24.48 0.53 8.24
C PRO A 147 23.77 -0.70 8.86
N LYS A 148 24.09 -1.89 8.36
CA LYS A 148 23.43 -3.14 8.79
C LYS A 148 23.45 -3.36 10.32
N ASP A 149 24.55 -2.95 10.95
CA ASP A 149 24.79 -3.17 12.38
C ASP A 149 24.34 -1.98 13.25
N PHE A 150 23.76 -0.93 12.65
CA PHE A 150 23.24 0.19 13.41
C PHE A 150 21.98 -0.22 14.20
N VAL A 151 22.01 0.06 15.48
CA VAL A 151 20.87 -0.10 16.43
C VAL A 151 20.77 1.17 17.24
N GLY A 152 19.58 1.71 17.35
CA GLY A 152 19.35 2.93 18.12
C GLY A 152 18.23 3.80 17.55
N THR A 153 18.20 5.03 17.99
CA THR A 153 17.23 6.03 17.55
C THR A 153 17.94 7.13 16.80
N ASP A 154 17.38 7.55 15.69
CA ASP A 154 17.88 8.64 14.86
C ASP A 154 16.76 9.62 14.51
N SER A 155 17.13 10.88 14.31
CA SER A 155 16.23 11.95 13.86
C SER A 155 16.48 12.22 12.38
N ILE A 156 15.46 12.05 11.57
CA ILE A 156 15.52 12.30 10.13
C ILE A 156 14.80 13.59 9.76
N HIS A 157 15.33 14.24 8.74
CA HIS A 157 14.74 15.43 8.13
C HIS A 157 14.17 15.06 6.77
N ILE A 158 12.89 15.35 6.57
CA ILE A 158 12.17 15.14 5.32
C ILE A 158 11.90 16.51 4.71
N SER A 159 12.50 16.79 3.56
CA SER A 159 12.35 18.06 2.85
C SER A 159 11.55 17.87 1.56
N ILE A 160 10.52 18.70 1.37
CA ILE A 160 9.65 18.71 0.19
C ILE A 160 9.44 20.18 -0.22
N GLY A 161 10.05 20.60 -1.32
CA GLY A 161 10.09 21.99 -1.69
C GLY A 161 10.70 22.87 -0.59
N LYS A 162 9.93 23.81 -0.02
CA LYS A 162 10.35 24.67 1.08
C LYS A 162 9.97 24.15 2.47
N GLN A 163 9.25 23.04 2.55
CA GLN A 163 8.79 22.46 3.80
C GLN A 163 9.81 21.46 4.33
N VAL A 164 9.99 21.43 5.65
CA VAL A 164 10.85 20.50 6.35
C VAL A 164 10.06 19.85 7.49
N PHE A 165 10.09 18.55 7.54
CA PHE A 165 9.43 17.75 8.57
C PHE A 165 10.49 16.94 9.31
N HIS A 166 10.23 16.65 10.58
CA HIS A 166 11.12 15.87 11.43
C HIS A 166 10.41 14.59 11.86
N GLN A 167 11.13 13.48 11.77
CA GLN A 167 10.65 12.18 12.21
C GLN A 167 11.73 11.48 13.03
N VAL A 168 11.31 10.74 14.04
CA VAL A 168 12.21 9.90 14.83
C VAL A 168 12.04 8.46 14.38
N VAL A 169 13.14 7.81 14.04
CA VAL A 169 13.17 6.41 13.59
C VAL A 169 13.92 5.58 14.62
N THR A 170 13.30 4.53 15.10
CA THR A 170 13.94 3.53 15.95
C THR A 170 14.36 2.34 15.10
N VAL A 171 15.65 2.06 15.10
CA VAL A 171 16.26 0.95 14.36
C VAL A 171 16.54 -0.17 15.35
N GLN A 172 15.81 -1.26 15.23
CA GLN A 172 15.94 -2.42 16.11
C GLN A 172 17.06 -3.35 15.63
N GLU A 173 17.55 -4.20 16.53
CA GLU A 173 18.48 -5.26 16.17
C GLU A 173 17.89 -6.20 15.12
N THR A 174 18.69 -6.60 14.14
CA THR A 174 18.32 -7.61 13.16
C THR A 174 18.32 -8.98 13.79
N LYS A 175 17.21 -9.69 13.68
CA LYS A 175 17.13 -11.08 14.11
C LYS A 175 17.69 -11.99 13.03
N ASN A 176 18.60 -12.87 13.41
CA ASN A 176 19.05 -13.95 12.55
C ASN A 176 18.09 -15.14 12.68
N TYR A 177 17.59 -15.62 11.55
CA TYR A 177 16.73 -16.80 11.51
C TYR A 177 17.45 -17.93 10.80
N THR A 178 17.37 -19.11 11.38
CA THR A 178 17.79 -20.34 10.72
C THR A 178 16.53 -21.07 10.27
N PHE A 179 16.41 -21.32 8.99
CA PHE A 179 15.30 -22.08 8.43
C PHE A 179 15.73 -23.53 8.25
N HIS A 180 15.01 -24.45 8.88
CA HIS A 180 15.16 -25.88 8.68
C HIS A 180 14.05 -26.33 7.72
N ILE A 181 14.44 -26.73 6.50
CA ILE A 181 13.50 -27.24 5.50
C ILE A 181 13.51 -28.77 5.63
N ILE A 182 12.38 -29.30 6.09
CA ILE A 182 12.18 -30.75 6.18
C ILE A 182 11.19 -31.11 5.07
N HIS A 183 11.61 -31.99 4.17
CA HIS A 183 10.70 -32.56 3.19
C HIS A 183 9.68 -33.43 3.90
N HIS A 184 8.43 -33.07 3.73
CA HIS A 184 7.29 -33.81 4.25
C HIS A 184 6.37 -34.16 3.09
N SER A 185 6.10 -35.43 2.87
CA SER A 185 5.03 -35.84 1.97
C SER A 185 3.75 -36.02 2.77
N HIS A 186 2.71 -35.30 2.35
CA HIS A 186 1.38 -35.55 2.88
C HIS A 186 0.80 -36.79 2.20
N ASN A 187 0.62 -37.86 3.01
CA ASN A 187 0.05 -39.09 2.51
C ASN A 187 -1.38 -39.22 3.00
N ASP A 188 -2.33 -39.02 2.10
CA ASP A 188 -3.71 -39.43 2.31
C ASP A 188 -3.83 -40.94 2.09
N ILE A 189 -3.45 -41.70 3.13
CA ILE A 189 -3.57 -43.18 3.10
C ILE A 189 -5.05 -43.53 2.99
N GLY A 190 -5.42 -44.16 1.88
CA GLY A 190 -6.78 -44.64 1.64
C GLY A 190 -7.69 -43.72 0.81
N TYR A 191 -7.25 -42.50 0.47
CA TYR A 191 -8.06 -41.61 -0.36
C TYR A 191 -7.68 -41.63 -1.84
N SER A 192 -6.39 -41.77 -2.17
CA SER A 192 -5.93 -41.72 -3.55
C SER A 192 -5.43 -43.08 -4.07
N HIS A 193 -4.79 -43.91 -3.22
CA HIS A 193 -4.22 -45.17 -3.59
C HIS A 193 -4.28 -46.16 -2.42
N LEU A 194 -4.14 -47.46 -2.71
CA LEU A 194 -3.97 -48.50 -1.67
C LEU A 194 -2.66 -48.22 -0.90
N GLN A 195 -2.65 -48.55 0.39
CA GLN A 195 -1.51 -48.31 1.28
C GLN A 195 -0.19 -48.88 0.73
N THR A 196 -0.24 -50.02 0.12
CA THR A 196 0.93 -50.66 -0.52
C THR A 196 1.45 -49.91 -1.74
N GLU A 197 0.58 -49.24 -2.48
CA GLU A 197 0.96 -48.40 -3.63
C GLU A 197 1.59 -47.09 -3.19
N VAL A 198 1.06 -46.49 -2.14
CA VAL A 198 1.61 -45.26 -1.53
C VAL A 198 3.01 -45.52 -1.01
N GLU A 199 3.24 -46.66 -0.33
CA GLU A 199 4.55 -47.05 0.16
C GLU A 199 5.56 -47.24 -0.97
N GLN A 200 5.15 -47.85 -2.09
CA GLN A 200 6.00 -48.02 -3.27
C GLN A 200 6.36 -46.68 -3.94
N ILE A 201 5.42 -45.73 -4.00
CA ILE A 201 5.65 -44.37 -4.55
C ILE A 201 6.65 -43.63 -3.69
N GLN A 202 6.54 -43.71 -2.37
CA GLN A 202 7.44 -43.06 -1.44
C GLN A 202 8.87 -43.60 -1.48
N ASN A 203 9.02 -44.89 -1.62
CA ASN A 203 10.33 -45.54 -1.70
C ASN A 203 11.06 -45.30 -3.02
N ARG A 204 10.40 -44.67 -4.01
CA ARG A 204 10.99 -44.30 -5.32
C ARG A 204 11.48 -42.86 -5.38
N ASN A 205 11.12 -42.04 -4.42
CA ASN A 205 11.53 -40.61 -4.32
C ASN A 205 12.62 -40.47 -3.25
#